data_01397ba2175c69d54467d733a08cd1a1
#
_entry.id   01397ba2175c69d54467d733a08cd1a1
#
_cell.length_a   1.000
_cell.length_b   1.000
_cell.length_c   1.000
_cell.angle_alpha   90.00
_cell.angle_beta   90.00
_cell.angle_gamma   90.00
#
_symmetry.space_group_name_H-M   'P 1'
#
loop_
_entity.id
_entity.type
_entity.pdbx_description
1 polymer ?
#
loop_
_entity_poly.entity_id
_entity_poly.type
_entity_poly.pdbx_seq_one_letter_code
_entity_poly.pdbx_strand_id
1 'polypeptide(L)'
;MASELLKVNHLTVKFGGLTAVNDVDFAVFPGEIVSLIGPNGAGKTTTFHAITGFLRRVSGTIEFDGQGIEGLRPHQIAERGVTRTFQITSLFPNLSAFDNIRTGHHLQDRETLWDAIFDTRRKRLAEEEVRARAEEILKFIGLEKKRAAIASNLPYGEQRILEVGIALAANPKLLLLDEPSAGLNDTETQGMKELIRKMRDSSIAILLVEHDMKLVMGISDRIVVLNFGRKIATGTPGEIKSNPEVIRAYLGEKRRRDAKS
;
A
#
# COMPACT_ATOMS: atom_id res chain seq x y z
N MET A 1 18.17 17.92 5.32
CA MET A 1 17.65 16.55 5.56
C MET A 1 16.29 16.47 4.89
N ALA A 2 15.96 15.39 4.20
CA ALA A 2 14.62 15.23 3.64
C ALA A 2 13.58 15.20 4.77
N SER A 3 12.46 15.90 4.61
CA SER A 3 11.36 15.86 5.59
C SER A 3 10.66 14.50 5.54
N GLU A 4 10.21 14.03 6.68
CA GLU A 4 9.40 12.80 6.78
C GLU A 4 8.07 13.01 6.04
N LEU A 5 7.71 12.09 5.15
CA LEU A 5 6.42 12.12 4.45
C LEU A 5 5.31 11.53 5.31
N LEU A 6 5.56 10.36 5.92
CA LEU A 6 4.71 9.76 6.93
C LEU A 6 5.49 9.66 8.23
N LYS A 7 4.88 10.08 9.33
CA LYS A 7 5.42 9.95 10.67
C LYS A 7 4.39 9.34 11.60
N VAL A 8 4.75 8.21 12.20
CA VAL A 8 3.94 7.50 13.19
C VAL A 8 4.65 7.60 14.52
N ASN A 9 4.02 8.20 15.54
CA ASN A 9 4.61 8.38 16.86
C ASN A 9 3.71 7.77 17.93
N HIS A 10 4.29 6.92 18.76
CA HIS A 10 3.63 6.30 19.91
C HIS A 10 2.30 5.64 19.60
N LEU A 11 2.16 5.07 18.36
CA LEU A 11 0.91 4.47 17.93
C LEU A 11 0.52 3.31 18.84
N THR A 12 -0.66 3.42 19.43
CA THR A 12 -1.24 2.37 20.24
C THR A 12 -2.68 2.13 19.82
N VAL A 13 -3.02 0.85 19.56
CA VAL A 13 -4.36 0.41 19.17
C VAL A 13 -4.82 -0.71 20.09
N LYS A 14 -6.01 -0.53 20.68
CA LYS A 14 -6.63 -1.47 21.62
C LYS A 14 -8.00 -1.92 21.12
N PHE A 15 -8.28 -3.22 21.24
CA PHE A 15 -9.59 -3.83 21.02
C PHE A 15 -10.07 -4.47 22.32
N GLY A 16 -10.90 -3.77 23.07
CA GLY A 16 -11.28 -4.19 24.42
C GLY A 16 -10.04 -4.34 25.33
N GLY A 17 -9.80 -5.52 25.85
CA GLY A 17 -8.62 -5.83 26.67
C GLY A 17 -7.35 -6.17 25.88
N LEU A 18 -7.44 -6.33 24.56
CA LEU A 18 -6.29 -6.68 23.72
C LEU A 18 -5.60 -5.43 23.18
N THR A 19 -4.31 -5.27 23.43
CA THR A 19 -3.47 -4.27 22.78
C THR A 19 -2.83 -4.88 21.54
N ALA A 20 -3.33 -4.51 20.36
CA ALA A 20 -2.88 -5.06 19.08
C ALA A 20 -1.66 -4.33 18.51
N VAL A 21 -1.52 -3.03 18.81
CA VAL A 21 -0.32 -2.21 18.55
C VAL A 21 -0.01 -1.44 19.82
N ASN A 22 1.23 -1.39 20.23
CA ASN A 22 1.64 -0.86 21.50
C ASN A 22 2.93 -0.06 21.34
N ASP A 23 2.80 1.26 21.37
CA ASP A 23 3.90 2.21 21.37
C ASP A 23 4.84 2.03 20.16
N VAL A 24 4.28 2.11 18.95
CA VAL A 24 5.02 1.91 17.70
C VAL A 24 5.34 3.25 17.05
N ASP A 25 6.65 3.45 16.76
CA ASP A 25 7.17 4.63 16.08
C ASP A 25 7.92 4.23 14.81
N PHE A 26 7.64 4.90 13.71
CA PHE A 26 8.44 4.84 12.48
C PHE A 26 8.07 6.00 11.55
N ALA A 27 8.92 6.24 10.56
CA ALA A 27 8.67 7.23 9.52
C ALA A 27 8.85 6.60 8.13
N VAL A 28 8.33 7.27 7.09
CA VAL A 28 8.60 6.98 5.68
C VAL A 28 8.98 8.28 5.01
N PHE A 29 10.05 8.26 4.22
CA PHE A 29 10.52 9.43 3.46
C PHE A 29 10.01 9.41 2.01
N PRO A 30 9.95 10.55 1.31
CA PRO A 30 9.61 10.57 -0.12
C PRO A 30 10.54 9.65 -0.93
N GLY A 31 9.97 8.84 -1.82
CA GLY A 31 10.73 7.91 -2.65
C GLY A 31 11.46 6.80 -1.87
N GLU A 32 10.98 6.44 -0.69
CA GLU A 32 11.52 5.35 0.13
C GLU A 32 10.58 4.13 0.09
N ILE A 33 11.15 2.93 0.03
CA ILE A 33 10.43 1.66 0.26
C ILE A 33 10.69 1.21 1.69
N VAL A 34 9.68 1.33 2.56
CA VAL A 34 9.71 0.79 3.92
C VAL A 34 8.86 -0.46 3.99
N SER A 35 9.45 -1.57 4.41
CA SER A 35 8.68 -2.79 4.67
C SER A 35 8.37 -2.95 6.15
N LEU A 36 7.09 -3.19 6.46
CA LEU A 36 6.61 -3.52 7.79
C LEU A 36 6.41 -5.03 7.89
N ILE A 37 7.31 -5.72 8.57
CA ILE A 37 7.31 -7.18 8.68
C ILE A 37 7.09 -7.65 10.10
N GLY A 38 6.88 -8.95 10.26
CA GLY A 38 6.71 -9.60 11.56
C GLY A 38 5.82 -10.83 11.47
N PRO A 39 5.80 -11.68 12.51
CA PRO A 39 4.94 -12.86 12.60
C PRO A 39 3.44 -12.54 12.42
N ASN A 40 2.63 -13.57 12.22
CA ASN A 40 1.18 -13.41 12.20
C ASN A 40 0.68 -12.91 13.56
N GLY A 41 -0.22 -11.92 13.53
CA GLY A 41 -0.68 -11.25 14.75
C GLY A 41 0.30 -10.22 15.35
N ALA A 42 1.40 -9.88 14.65
CA ALA A 42 2.34 -8.87 15.11
C ALA A 42 1.82 -7.43 15.10
N GLY A 43 0.63 -7.16 14.48
CA GLY A 43 0.03 -5.83 14.45
C GLY A 43 0.17 -5.11 13.10
N LYS A 44 0.74 -5.73 12.07
CA LYS A 44 0.98 -5.12 10.73
C LYS A 44 -0.30 -4.57 10.10
N THR A 45 -1.30 -5.40 9.90
CA THR A 45 -2.60 -5.01 9.32
C THR A 45 -3.31 -3.96 10.17
N THR A 46 -3.20 -4.05 11.50
CA THR A 46 -3.76 -3.06 12.43
C THR A 46 -3.09 -1.69 12.25
N THR A 47 -1.77 -1.66 12.07
CA THR A 47 -1.01 -0.44 11.77
C THR A 47 -1.44 0.16 10.42
N PHE A 48 -1.60 -0.66 9.38
CA PHE A 48 -2.13 -0.21 8.08
C PHE A 48 -3.53 0.38 8.21
N HIS A 49 -4.42 -0.28 8.97
CA HIS A 49 -5.77 0.22 9.20
C HIS A 49 -5.79 1.56 9.97
N ALA A 50 -4.84 1.75 10.90
CA ALA A 50 -4.71 3.03 11.61
C ALA A 50 -4.27 4.15 10.66
N ILE A 51 -3.24 3.92 9.83
CA ILE A 51 -2.73 4.90 8.86
C ILE A 51 -3.77 5.26 7.81
N THR A 52 -4.59 4.30 7.37
CA THR A 52 -5.57 4.49 6.30
C THR A 52 -6.97 4.88 6.80
N GLY A 53 -7.13 5.16 8.11
CA GLY A 53 -8.38 5.66 8.68
C GLY A 53 -9.50 4.64 8.88
N PHE A 54 -9.24 3.34 8.63
CA PHE A 54 -10.17 2.26 8.97
C PHE A 54 -10.29 2.07 10.49
N LEU A 55 -9.24 2.43 11.24
CA LEU A 55 -9.26 2.50 12.70
C LEU A 55 -9.06 3.96 13.12
N ARG A 56 -10.13 4.60 13.57
CA ARG A 56 -10.11 6.01 13.97
C ARG A 56 -9.82 6.25 15.45
N ARG A 57 -10.02 5.25 16.30
CA ARG A 57 -9.73 5.33 17.73
C ARG A 57 -8.35 4.73 17.99
N VAL A 58 -7.34 5.57 17.86
CA VAL A 58 -5.94 5.24 18.14
C VAL A 58 -5.38 6.20 19.17
N SER A 59 -4.31 5.82 19.87
CA SER A 59 -3.51 6.74 20.69
C SER A 59 -2.17 6.96 20.00
N GLY A 60 -1.53 8.09 20.26
CA GLY A 60 -0.37 8.56 19.53
C GLY A 60 -0.76 9.47 18.37
N THR A 61 0.17 9.81 17.50
CA THR A 61 -0.04 10.69 16.35
C THR A 61 0.39 10.02 15.05
N ILE A 62 -0.35 10.33 13.98
CA ILE A 62 -0.01 9.92 12.61
C ILE A 62 -0.03 11.18 11.76
N GLU A 63 1.15 11.62 11.32
CA GLU A 63 1.31 12.80 10.49
C GLU A 63 1.66 12.39 9.06
N PHE A 64 1.01 13.00 8.09
CA PHE A 64 1.31 12.84 6.68
C PHE A 64 1.51 14.22 6.04
N ASP A 65 2.67 14.41 5.39
CA ASP A 65 3.07 15.69 4.77
C ASP A 65 2.93 16.86 5.76
N GLY A 66 3.36 16.65 7.02
CA GLY A 66 3.32 17.62 8.11
C GLY A 66 1.94 17.87 8.71
N GLN A 67 0.90 17.10 8.35
CA GLN A 67 -0.46 17.27 8.84
C GLN A 67 -0.94 15.99 9.55
N GLY A 68 -1.61 16.15 10.69
CA GLY A 68 -2.26 15.04 11.40
C GLY A 68 -3.35 14.40 10.55
N ILE A 69 -3.35 13.07 10.48
CA ILE A 69 -4.36 12.27 9.74
C ILE A 69 -5.11 11.29 10.63
N GLU A 70 -4.74 11.15 11.89
CA GLU A 70 -5.46 10.32 12.84
C GLU A 70 -6.92 10.77 12.98
N GLY A 71 -7.83 9.81 13.04
CA GLY A 71 -9.26 10.06 13.15
C GLY A 71 -9.97 10.48 11.86
N LEU A 72 -9.24 10.78 10.80
CA LEU A 72 -9.82 11.05 9.48
C LEU A 72 -10.46 9.80 8.87
N ARG A 73 -11.40 10.00 7.96
CA ARG A 73 -12.01 8.92 7.18
C ARG A 73 -11.10 8.49 6.03
N PRO A 74 -11.19 7.23 5.53
CA PRO A 74 -10.32 6.75 4.45
C PRO A 74 -10.28 7.63 3.21
N HIS A 75 -11.43 8.15 2.74
CA HIS A 75 -11.46 9.03 1.57
C HIS A 75 -10.72 10.35 1.81
N GLN A 76 -10.81 10.94 3.03
CA GLN A 76 -10.08 12.16 3.38
C GLN A 76 -8.56 11.95 3.41
N ILE A 77 -8.12 10.75 3.79
CA ILE A 77 -6.71 10.35 3.77
C ILE A 77 -6.26 10.11 2.33
N ALA A 78 -7.09 9.49 1.50
CA ALA A 78 -6.81 9.29 0.07
C ALA A 78 -6.70 10.63 -0.68
N GLU A 79 -7.58 11.61 -0.40
CA GLU A 79 -7.49 12.97 -0.96
C GLU A 79 -6.17 13.69 -0.62
N ARG A 80 -5.52 13.32 0.49
CA ARG A 80 -4.20 13.86 0.87
C ARG A 80 -3.03 13.17 0.16
N GLY A 81 -3.29 12.09 -0.58
CA GLY A 81 -2.30 11.35 -1.35
C GLY A 81 -1.79 10.07 -0.67
N VAL A 82 -2.51 9.51 0.30
CA VAL A 82 -2.25 8.18 0.88
C VAL A 82 -3.22 7.18 0.30
N THR A 83 -2.75 6.26 -0.52
CA THR A 83 -3.59 5.22 -1.14
C THR A 83 -3.14 3.83 -0.69
N ARG A 84 -4.07 2.88 -0.64
CA ARG A 84 -3.81 1.48 -0.28
C ARG A 84 -4.36 0.53 -1.32
N THR A 85 -3.61 -0.52 -1.66
CA THR A 85 -4.17 -1.70 -2.31
C THR A 85 -4.87 -2.59 -1.25
N PHE A 86 -6.00 -3.19 -1.59
CA PHE A 86 -6.73 -4.07 -0.67
C PHE A 86 -6.33 -5.54 -0.89
N GLN A 87 -6.36 -6.35 0.18
CA GLN A 87 -6.12 -7.81 0.11
C GLN A 87 -7.14 -8.58 -0.74
N ILE A 88 -8.35 -8.05 -0.90
CA ILE A 88 -9.38 -8.62 -1.77
C ILE A 88 -9.37 -7.82 -3.06
N THR A 89 -9.30 -8.51 -4.19
CA THR A 89 -9.29 -7.95 -5.55
C THR A 89 -10.26 -6.77 -5.66
N SER A 90 -9.70 -5.57 -5.74
CA SER A 90 -10.48 -4.32 -5.93
C SER A 90 -10.85 -4.12 -7.40
N LEU A 91 -10.72 -5.17 -8.22
CA LEU A 91 -11.04 -5.14 -9.64
C LEU A 91 -12.55 -5.19 -9.84
N PHE A 92 -13.02 -4.42 -10.78
CA PHE A 92 -14.34 -4.62 -11.40
C PHE A 92 -14.19 -5.69 -12.49
N PRO A 93 -14.58 -6.95 -12.22
CA PRO A 93 -14.18 -8.09 -13.05
C PRO A 93 -14.72 -8.03 -14.46
N ASN A 94 -15.84 -7.35 -14.68
CA ASN A 94 -16.53 -7.21 -15.96
C ASN A 94 -16.13 -5.93 -16.73
N LEU A 95 -15.28 -5.08 -16.16
CA LEU A 95 -14.76 -3.92 -16.84
C LEU A 95 -13.43 -4.24 -17.54
N SER A 96 -13.10 -3.46 -18.58
CA SER A 96 -11.78 -3.53 -19.21
C SER A 96 -10.67 -3.09 -18.25
N ALA A 97 -9.42 -3.45 -18.54
CA ALA A 97 -8.26 -2.96 -17.78
C ALA A 97 -8.22 -1.42 -17.76
N PHE A 98 -8.54 -0.79 -18.88
CA PHE A 98 -8.63 0.66 -19.00
C PHE A 98 -9.71 1.26 -18.09
N ASP A 99 -10.92 0.71 -18.14
CA ASP A 99 -12.03 1.22 -17.33
C ASP A 99 -11.80 0.98 -15.84
N ASN A 100 -11.14 -0.12 -15.46
CA ASN A 100 -10.72 -0.35 -14.09
C ASN A 100 -9.81 0.77 -13.58
N ILE A 101 -8.79 1.17 -14.35
CA ILE A 101 -7.90 2.27 -13.94
C ILE A 101 -8.67 3.59 -13.82
N ARG A 102 -9.61 3.86 -14.74
CA ARG A 102 -10.45 5.05 -14.67
C ARG A 102 -11.23 5.16 -13.36
N THR A 103 -11.68 4.03 -12.79
CA THR A 103 -12.39 4.06 -11.49
C THR A 103 -11.55 4.64 -10.35
N GLY A 104 -10.22 4.48 -10.40
CA GLY A 104 -9.31 5.01 -9.39
C GLY A 104 -9.24 6.56 -9.37
N HIS A 105 -9.59 7.23 -10.46
CA HIS A 105 -9.65 8.68 -10.53
C HIS A 105 -10.79 9.30 -9.72
N HIS A 106 -11.92 8.60 -9.58
CA HIS A 106 -13.10 9.14 -8.87
C HIS A 106 -12.84 9.51 -7.39
N LEU A 107 -11.74 9.05 -6.80
CA LEU A 107 -11.31 9.49 -5.47
C LEU A 107 -10.88 10.95 -5.42
N GLN A 108 -10.59 11.58 -6.57
CA GLN A 108 -10.16 12.97 -6.69
C GLN A 108 -11.23 13.89 -7.29
N ASP A 109 -12.27 13.32 -7.94
CA ASP A 109 -13.29 14.10 -8.60
C ASP A 109 -14.27 14.70 -7.58
N ARG A 110 -14.24 16.03 -7.48
CA ARG A 110 -15.27 16.84 -6.81
C ARG A 110 -16.34 17.23 -7.84
N GLU A 111 -16.93 16.26 -8.54
CA GLU A 111 -18.07 16.56 -9.39
C GLU A 111 -19.23 17.09 -8.55
N THR A 112 -19.70 18.28 -8.86
CA THR A 112 -20.95 18.80 -8.30
C THR A 112 -22.14 18.22 -9.08
N LEU A 113 -23.33 18.13 -8.44
CA LEU A 113 -24.56 17.67 -9.11
C LEU A 113 -24.86 18.47 -10.39
N TRP A 114 -24.39 19.70 -10.49
CA TRP A 114 -24.52 20.57 -11.67
C TRP A 114 -23.60 20.12 -12.81
N ASP A 115 -22.38 19.66 -12.52
CA ASP A 115 -21.46 19.16 -13.54
C ASP A 115 -21.96 17.84 -14.17
N ALA A 116 -22.75 17.07 -13.42
CA ALA A 116 -23.37 15.84 -13.94
C ALA A 116 -24.52 16.09 -14.94
N ILE A 117 -25.22 17.24 -14.81
CA ILE A 117 -26.42 17.55 -15.62
C ILE A 117 -26.05 18.28 -16.91
N PHE A 118 -25.00 19.09 -16.91
CA PHE A 118 -24.60 19.87 -18.07
C PHE A 118 -23.31 19.30 -18.69
N ASP A 119 -23.37 18.93 -19.98
CA ASP A 119 -22.23 18.55 -20.81
C ASP A 119 -21.37 19.79 -21.10
N THR A 120 -20.61 20.24 -20.08
CA THR A 120 -19.80 21.44 -20.14
C THR A 120 -18.45 21.14 -20.81
N ARG A 121 -17.86 22.15 -21.47
CA ARG A 121 -16.49 22.09 -21.98
C ARG A 121 -15.49 21.64 -20.89
N ARG A 122 -15.73 22.00 -19.64
CA ARG A 122 -14.94 21.59 -18.47
C ARG A 122 -15.00 20.10 -18.25
N LYS A 123 -16.18 19.49 -18.35
CA LYS A 123 -16.37 18.03 -18.19
C LYS A 123 -15.60 17.26 -19.27
N ARG A 124 -15.71 17.69 -20.54
CA ARG A 124 -14.97 17.04 -21.65
C ARG A 124 -13.46 17.10 -21.45
N LEU A 125 -12.91 18.25 -21.00
CA LEU A 125 -11.49 18.37 -20.69
C LEU A 125 -11.07 17.49 -19.53
N ALA A 126 -11.86 17.40 -18.45
CA ALA A 126 -11.60 16.51 -17.33
C ALA A 126 -11.64 15.02 -17.77
N GLU A 127 -12.62 14.64 -18.60
CA GLU A 127 -12.68 13.28 -19.14
C GLU A 127 -11.49 12.93 -20.04
N GLU A 128 -11.02 13.89 -20.86
CA GLU A 128 -9.81 13.72 -21.68
C GLU A 128 -8.56 13.54 -20.81
N GLU A 129 -8.44 14.33 -19.74
CA GLU A 129 -7.33 14.21 -18.77
C GLU A 129 -7.34 12.86 -18.06
N VAL A 130 -8.49 12.42 -17.54
CA VAL A 130 -8.67 11.09 -16.93
C VAL A 130 -8.29 9.99 -17.90
N ARG A 131 -8.72 10.12 -19.16
CA ARG A 131 -8.40 9.15 -20.22
C ARG A 131 -6.91 9.10 -20.51
N ALA A 132 -6.27 10.25 -20.69
CA ALA A 132 -4.83 10.34 -20.95
C ALA A 132 -4.04 9.72 -19.78
N ARG A 133 -4.43 10.03 -18.55
CA ARG A 133 -3.79 9.49 -17.35
C ARG A 133 -3.95 7.98 -17.24
N ALA A 134 -5.12 7.43 -17.56
CA ALA A 134 -5.34 5.99 -17.58
C ALA A 134 -4.45 5.27 -18.61
N GLU A 135 -4.24 5.86 -19.79
CA GLU A 135 -3.29 5.32 -20.80
C GLU A 135 -1.85 5.35 -20.30
N GLU A 136 -1.42 6.44 -19.67
CA GLU A 136 -0.08 6.55 -19.06
C GLU A 136 0.14 5.48 -18.00
N ILE A 137 -0.87 5.24 -17.14
CA ILE A 137 -0.79 4.22 -16.11
C ILE A 137 -0.72 2.82 -16.73
N LEU A 138 -1.54 2.51 -17.74
CA LEU A 138 -1.46 1.23 -18.45
C LEU A 138 -0.07 0.98 -19.03
N LYS A 139 0.54 1.99 -19.63
CA LYS A 139 1.92 1.93 -20.12
C LYS A 139 2.92 1.78 -18.97
N PHE A 140 2.70 2.50 -17.87
CA PHE A 140 3.57 2.43 -16.70
C PHE A 140 3.60 1.03 -16.09
N ILE A 141 2.44 0.36 -15.98
CA ILE A 141 2.33 -0.99 -15.41
C ILE A 141 2.53 -2.10 -16.47
N GLY A 142 2.78 -1.77 -17.74
CA GLY A 142 3.06 -2.75 -18.81
C GLY A 142 1.82 -3.47 -19.36
N LEU A 143 0.63 -2.91 -19.19
CA LEU A 143 -0.64 -3.49 -19.68
C LEU A 143 -1.26 -2.74 -20.87
N GLU A 144 -0.50 -1.86 -21.56
CA GLU A 144 -1.01 -1.06 -22.68
C GLU A 144 -1.61 -1.89 -23.80
N LYS A 145 -1.01 -3.06 -24.11
CA LYS A 145 -1.50 -3.98 -25.15
C LYS A 145 -2.78 -4.72 -24.74
N LYS A 146 -3.09 -4.73 -23.44
CA LYS A 146 -4.27 -5.38 -22.86
C LYS A 146 -5.35 -4.39 -22.42
N ARG A 147 -5.27 -3.16 -22.88
CA ARG A 147 -6.18 -2.07 -22.56
C ARG A 147 -7.65 -2.45 -22.58
N ALA A 148 -8.08 -3.13 -23.65
CA ALA A 148 -9.48 -3.55 -23.87
C ALA A 148 -9.80 -4.93 -23.26
N ALA A 149 -8.82 -5.62 -22.66
CA ALA A 149 -9.06 -6.92 -22.06
C ALA A 149 -9.95 -6.77 -20.81
N ILE A 150 -10.94 -7.62 -20.69
CA ILE A 150 -11.80 -7.71 -19.49
C ILE A 150 -10.93 -8.20 -18.32
N ALA A 151 -11.02 -7.53 -17.18
CA ALA A 151 -10.13 -7.76 -16.05
C ALA A 151 -10.15 -9.22 -15.56
N SER A 152 -11.31 -9.87 -15.51
CA SER A 152 -11.43 -11.29 -15.12
C SER A 152 -10.73 -12.26 -16.08
N ASN A 153 -10.45 -11.85 -17.33
CA ASN A 153 -9.77 -12.66 -18.34
C ASN A 153 -8.25 -12.51 -18.33
N LEU A 154 -7.73 -11.58 -17.53
CA LEU A 154 -6.28 -11.42 -17.35
C LEU A 154 -5.72 -12.56 -16.49
N PRO A 155 -4.48 -13.03 -16.75
CA PRO A 155 -3.75 -13.88 -15.82
C PRO A 155 -3.67 -13.24 -14.42
N TYR A 156 -3.62 -14.07 -13.38
CA TYR A 156 -3.68 -13.59 -11.99
C TYR A 156 -2.61 -12.53 -11.66
N GLY A 157 -1.36 -12.74 -12.11
CA GLY A 157 -0.29 -11.78 -11.91
C GLY A 157 -0.57 -10.42 -12.56
N GLU A 158 -1.23 -10.41 -13.74
CA GLU A 158 -1.63 -9.16 -14.41
C GLU A 158 -2.82 -8.49 -13.71
N GLN A 159 -3.73 -9.27 -13.12
CA GLN A 159 -4.78 -8.71 -12.27
C GLN A 159 -4.18 -7.98 -11.07
N ARG A 160 -3.16 -8.57 -10.40
CA ARG A 160 -2.44 -7.92 -9.29
C ARG A 160 -1.70 -6.64 -9.71
N ILE A 161 -1.11 -6.64 -10.91
CA ILE A 161 -0.49 -5.44 -11.49
C ILE A 161 -1.56 -4.38 -11.78
N LEU A 162 -2.74 -4.77 -12.30
CA LEU A 162 -3.85 -3.86 -12.57
C LEU A 162 -4.40 -3.22 -11.27
N GLU A 163 -4.46 -3.95 -10.16
CA GLU A 163 -4.82 -3.40 -8.84
C GLU A 163 -3.88 -2.27 -8.41
N VAL A 164 -2.58 -2.46 -8.62
CA VAL A 164 -1.60 -1.39 -8.40
C VAL A 164 -1.86 -0.20 -9.33
N GLY A 165 -2.21 -0.46 -10.59
CA GLY A 165 -2.59 0.58 -11.56
C GLY A 165 -3.79 1.41 -11.11
N ILE A 166 -4.83 0.78 -10.56
CA ILE A 166 -6.00 1.49 -10.01
C ILE A 166 -5.58 2.39 -8.84
N ALA A 167 -4.72 1.89 -7.95
CA ALA A 167 -4.23 2.69 -6.82
C ALA A 167 -3.36 3.88 -7.29
N LEU A 168 -2.58 3.72 -8.37
CA LEU A 168 -1.80 4.81 -8.98
C LEU A 168 -2.67 5.88 -9.62
N ALA A 169 -3.89 5.55 -10.06
CA ALA A 169 -4.82 6.51 -10.63
C ALA A 169 -5.23 7.61 -9.65
N ALA A 170 -5.19 7.32 -8.35
CA ALA A 170 -5.39 8.32 -7.30
C ALA A 170 -4.17 9.25 -7.09
N ASN A 171 -3.14 9.19 -7.94
CA ASN A 171 -1.92 10.01 -7.87
C ASN A 171 -1.29 10.07 -6.46
N PRO A 172 -0.97 8.92 -5.84
CA PRO A 172 -0.51 8.87 -4.45
C PRO A 172 0.90 9.44 -4.29
N LYS A 173 1.13 10.14 -3.15
CA LYS A 173 2.47 10.43 -2.64
C LYS A 173 3.01 9.23 -1.84
N LEU A 174 2.11 8.50 -1.16
CA LEU A 174 2.39 7.29 -0.40
C LEU A 174 1.44 6.18 -0.80
N LEU A 175 1.98 5.05 -1.23
CA LEU A 175 1.23 3.85 -1.56
C LEU A 175 1.47 2.76 -0.52
N LEU A 176 0.40 2.28 0.11
CA LEU A 176 0.44 1.14 1.01
C LEU A 176 0.11 -0.13 0.22
N LEU A 177 1.05 -1.06 0.18
CA LEU A 177 0.91 -2.35 -0.48
C LEU A 177 0.77 -3.47 0.56
N ASP A 178 -0.34 -4.19 0.51
CA ASP A 178 -0.64 -5.28 1.44
C ASP A 178 -0.55 -6.62 0.71
N GLU A 179 0.54 -7.34 0.94
CA GLU A 179 0.87 -8.63 0.34
C GLU A 179 0.73 -8.66 -1.21
N PRO A 180 1.38 -7.72 -1.93
CA PRO A 180 1.20 -7.62 -3.39
C PRO A 180 1.70 -8.85 -4.15
N SER A 181 2.58 -9.68 -3.57
CA SER A 181 3.09 -10.89 -4.19
C SER A 181 2.31 -12.17 -3.84
N ALA A 182 1.26 -12.06 -3.02
CA ALA A 182 0.49 -13.22 -2.60
C ALA A 182 -0.12 -13.98 -3.79
N GLY A 183 0.22 -15.26 -3.93
CA GLY A 183 -0.26 -16.14 -5.00
C GLY A 183 0.46 -16.00 -6.34
N LEU A 184 1.48 -15.14 -6.43
CA LEU A 184 2.32 -14.99 -7.62
C LEU A 184 3.39 -16.09 -7.70
N ASN A 185 3.72 -16.53 -8.91
CA ASN A 185 4.90 -17.35 -9.16
C ASN A 185 6.18 -16.49 -9.15
N ASP A 186 7.37 -17.12 -9.25
CA ASP A 186 8.66 -16.42 -9.17
C ASP A 186 8.83 -15.34 -10.26
N THR A 187 8.37 -15.61 -11.48
CA THR A 187 8.46 -14.64 -12.59
C THR A 187 7.52 -13.45 -12.37
N GLU A 188 6.29 -13.70 -11.96
CA GLU A 188 5.31 -12.65 -11.64
C GLU A 188 5.77 -11.81 -10.43
N THR A 189 6.34 -12.47 -9.40
CA THR A 189 6.94 -11.81 -8.24
C THR A 189 8.09 -10.89 -8.66
N GLN A 190 8.92 -11.32 -9.60
CA GLN A 190 10.00 -10.47 -10.14
C GLN A 190 9.43 -9.25 -10.89
N GLY A 191 8.39 -9.43 -11.69
CA GLY A 191 7.69 -8.31 -12.35
C GLY A 191 7.09 -7.32 -11.33
N MET A 192 6.50 -7.83 -10.24
CA MET A 192 5.99 -6.98 -9.15
C MET A 192 7.12 -6.20 -8.45
N LYS A 193 8.28 -6.81 -8.20
CA LYS A 193 9.47 -6.13 -7.65
C LYS A 193 9.91 -4.97 -8.55
N GLU A 194 9.97 -5.21 -9.85
CA GLU A 194 10.36 -4.19 -10.83
C GLU A 194 9.36 -3.03 -10.85
N LEU A 195 8.06 -3.32 -10.81
CA LEU A 195 7.02 -2.31 -10.73
C LEU A 195 7.15 -1.47 -9.44
N ILE A 196 7.38 -2.12 -8.29
CA ILE A 196 7.56 -1.42 -7.01
C ILE A 196 8.78 -0.48 -7.06
N ARG A 197 9.91 -0.94 -7.61
CA ARG A 197 11.09 -0.09 -7.79
C ARG A 197 10.82 1.09 -8.73
N LYS A 198 10.13 0.85 -9.84
CA LYS A 198 9.75 1.89 -10.79
C LYS A 198 8.87 2.97 -10.17
N MET A 199 7.95 2.58 -9.27
CA MET A 199 7.13 3.52 -8.51
C MET A 199 8.00 4.37 -7.56
N ARG A 200 8.92 3.77 -6.81
CA ARG A 200 9.88 4.49 -5.97
C ARG A 200 10.71 5.48 -6.77
N ASP A 201 11.25 5.04 -7.93
CA ASP A 201 12.07 5.88 -8.81
C ASP A 201 11.29 7.04 -9.41
N SER A 202 9.95 6.93 -9.43
CA SER A 202 9.01 8.03 -9.75
C SER A 202 8.64 8.87 -8.51
N SER A 203 9.40 8.77 -7.42
CA SER A 203 9.22 9.52 -6.16
C SER A 203 7.97 9.16 -5.36
N ILE A 204 7.31 8.04 -5.64
CA ILE A 204 6.23 7.52 -4.81
C ILE A 204 6.85 6.78 -3.62
N ALA A 205 6.51 7.20 -2.41
CA ALA A 205 6.88 6.47 -1.21
C ALA A 205 6.03 5.20 -1.07
N ILE A 206 6.62 4.13 -0.56
CA ILE A 206 5.93 2.83 -0.46
C ILE A 206 6.06 2.29 0.96
N LEU A 207 4.92 1.98 1.57
CA LEU A 207 4.86 1.21 2.80
C LEU A 207 4.31 -0.18 2.47
N LEU A 208 5.13 -1.21 2.65
CA LEU A 208 4.87 -2.57 2.20
C LEU A 208 4.67 -3.51 3.39
N VAL A 209 3.60 -4.30 3.38
CA VAL A 209 3.48 -5.51 4.22
C VAL A 209 3.65 -6.71 3.32
N GLU A 210 4.58 -7.61 3.68
CA GLU A 210 4.88 -8.81 2.91
C GLU A 210 5.35 -9.96 3.80
N HIS A 211 5.13 -11.18 3.32
CA HIS A 211 5.61 -12.42 3.93
C HIS A 211 6.75 -13.06 3.13
N ASP A 212 6.90 -12.73 1.84
CA ASP A 212 8.04 -13.16 1.04
C ASP A 212 9.30 -12.36 1.42
N MET A 213 10.13 -12.98 2.27
CA MET A 213 11.39 -12.38 2.70
C MET A 213 12.38 -12.13 1.56
N LYS A 214 12.31 -12.90 0.44
CA LYS A 214 13.17 -12.66 -0.73
C LYS A 214 12.76 -11.37 -1.44
N LEU A 215 11.47 -11.09 -1.50
CA LEU A 215 10.96 -9.83 -2.02
C LEU A 215 11.38 -8.68 -1.09
N VAL A 216 11.04 -8.77 0.19
CA VAL A 216 11.34 -7.73 1.20
C VAL A 216 12.83 -7.37 1.19
N MET A 217 13.72 -8.35 1.34
CA MET A 217 15.17 -8.12 1.38
C MET A 217 15.73 -7.58 0.06
N GLY A 218 15.02 -7.81 -1.06
CA GLY A 218 15.47 -7.42 -2.38
C GLY A 218 15.09 -6.00 -2.80
N ILE A 219 14.07 -5.39 -2.18
CA ILE A 219 13.56 -4.09 -2.62
C ILE A 219 13.50 -3.01 -1.54
N SER A 220 13.49 -3.39 -0.25
CA SER A 220 13.33 -2.43 0.84
C SER A 220 14.58 -1.58 1.03
N ASP A 221 14.40 -0.28 1.19
CA ASP A 221 15.45 0.61 1.64
C ASP A 221 15.61 0.47 3.16
N ARG A 222 14.48 0.30 3.86
CA ARG A 222 14.42 0.11 5.31
C ARG A 222 13.30 -0.85 5.69
N ILE A 223 13.53 -1.59 6.78
CA ILE A 223 12.59 -2.58 7.31
C ILE A 223 12.26 -2.22 8.76
N VAL A 224 10.98 -2.24 9.09
CA VAL A 224 10.45 -2.12 10.46
C VAL A 224 9.89 -3.48 10.85
N VAL A 225 10.35 -4.04 11.97
CA VAL A 225 9.94 -5.36 12.44
C VAL A 225 9.02 -5.22 13.64
N LEU A 226 7.81 -5.75 13.53
CA LEU A 226 6.86 -5.84 14.63
C LEU A 226 6.82 -7.26 15.22
N ASN A 227 6.64 -7.34 16.54
CA ASN A 227 6.35 -8.58 17.24
C ASN A 227 5.44 -8.29 18.43
N PHE A 228 4.31 -9.02 18.54
CA PHE A 228 3.29 -8.81 19.59
C PHE A 228 2.90 -7.33 19.77
N GLY A 229 2.67 -6.63 18.66
CA GLY A 229 2.25 -5.24 18.66
C GLY A 229 3.36 -4.22 18.94
N ARG A 230 4.61 -4.61 19.12
CA ARG A 230 5.74 -3.72 19.40
C ARG A 230 6.77 -3.74 18.28
N LYS A 231 7.43 -2.61 18.06
CA LYS A 231 8.59 -2.54 17.20
C LYS A 231 9.80 -3.14 17.94
N ILE A 232 10.38 -4.20 17.37
CA ILE A 232 11.56 -4.87 17.93
C ILE A 232 12.85 -4.51 17.20
N ALA A 233 12.75 -4.09 15.94
CA ALA A 233 13.92 -3.66 15.16
C ALA A 233 13.51 -2.70 14.04
N THR A 234 14.46 -1.87 13.61
CA THR A 234 14.41 -1.12 12.36
C THR A 234 15.82 -1.02 11.79
N GLY A 235 15.96 -1.09 10.46
CA GLY A 235 17.26 -1.01 9.81
C GLY A 235 17.20 -1.40 8.35
N THR A 236 18.35 -1.44 7.71
CA THR A 236 18.55 -1.95 6.36
C THR A 236 18.29 -3.46 6.29
N PRO A 237 18.01 -4.03 5.11
CA PRO A 237 17.85 -5.48 4.95
C PRO A 237 19.01 -6.29 5.54
N GLY A 238 20.26 -5.80 5.40
CA GLY A 238 21.45 -6.46 5.94
C GLY A 238 21.46 -6.51 7.47
N GLU A 239 21.12 -5.39 8.13
CA GLU A 239 21.04 -5.29 9.59
C GLU A 239 19.92 -6.18 10.15
N ILE A 240 18.75 -6.17 9.51
CA ILE A 240 17.60 -6.98 9.95
C ILE A 240 17.88 -8.48 9.79
N LYS A 241 18.54 -8.90 8.73
CA LYS A 241 18.90 -10.31 8.48
C LYS A 241 19.78 -10.90 9.59
N SER A 242 20.68 -10.09 10.16
CA SER A 242 21.62 -10.50 11.20
C SER A 242 21.12 -10.22 12.63
N ASN A 243 19.97 -9.56 12.81
CA ASN A 243 19.47 -9.17 14.12
C ASN A 243 18.97 -10.39 14.92
N PRO A 244 19.59 -10.69 16.10
CA PRO A 244 19.22 -11.88 16.91
C PRO A 244 17.79 -11.84 17.44
N GLU A 245 17.23 -10.66 17.70
CA GLU A 245 15.87 -10.51 18.20
C GLU A 245 14.85 -10.84 17.11
N VAL A 246 15.11 -10.37 15.87
CA VAL A 246 14.31 -10.72 14.70
C VAL A 246 14.35 -12.21 14.42
N ILE A 247 15.54 -12.81 14.42
CA ILE A 247 15.71 -14.27 14.20
C ILE A 247 14.90 -15.06 15.24
N ARG A 248 14.98 -14.68 16.53
CA ARG A 248 14.22 -15.35 17.60
C ARG A 248 12.71 -15.21 17.42
N ALA A 249 12.21 -14.05 16.99
CA ALA A 249 10.79 -13.82 16.76
C ALA A 249 10.22 -14.77 15.69
N TYR A 250 10.94 -14.98 14.60
CA TYR A 250 10.53 -15.88 13.52
C TYR A 250 10.74 -17.38 13.84
N LEU A 251 11.82 -17.75 14.53
CA LEU A 251 12.04 -19.14 14.98
C LEU A 251 11.03 -19.60 16.03
N GLY A 252 10.61 -18.69 16.92
CA GLY A 252 9.58 -18.97 17.92
C GLY A 252 8.21 -19.28 17.29
N GLU A 253 7.88 -18.68 16.15
CA GLU A 253 6.66 -18.99 15.39
C GLU A 253 6.72 -20.38 14.73
N LYS A 254 7.85 -20.75 14.14
CA LYS A 254 8.05 -22.08 13.53
C LYS A 254 7.83 -23.19 14.53
N ARG A 255 8.44 -23.11 15.73
CA ARG A 255 8.22 -24.10 16.81
C ARG A 255 6.77 -24.18 17.27
N ARG A 256 6.00 -23.08 17.25
CA ARG A 256 4.58 -23.11 17.62
C ARG A 256 3.68 -23.73 16.54
N ARG A 257 4.04 -23.63 15.26
CA ARG A 257 3.33 -24.30 14.17
C ARG A 257 3.57 -25.80 14.21
N ASP A 258 4.83 -26.22 14.39
CA ASP A 258 5.22 -27.63 14.46
C ASP A 258 4.63 -28.35 15.70
N ALA A 259 4.31 -27.61 16.78
CA ALA A 259 3.67 -28.16 17.98
C ALA A 259 2.13 -28.27 17.90
N LYS A 260 1.50 -27.70 16.81
CA LYS A 260 0.04 -27.74 16.59
C LYS A 260 -0.38 -28.63 15.42
N SER A 261 0.56 -29.16 14.66
CA SER A 261 0.40 -30.22 13.65
C SER A 261 0.70 -31.61 14.26
#